data_c8e21c59121fd3fed81112072c174486
#
_entry.id   c8e21c59121fd3fed81112072c174486
#
_cell.length_a   1.000
_cell.length_b   1.000
_cell.length_c   1.000
_cell.angle_alpha   90.00
_cell.angle_beta   90.00
_cell.angle_gamma   90.00
#
_symmetry.space_group_name_H-M   'P 1'
#
loop_
_entity.id
_entity.type
_entity.pdbx_description
1 polymer ?
#
loop_
_entity_poly.entity_id
_entity_poly.type
_entity_poly.pdbx_seq_one_letter_code
_entity_poly.pdbx_strand_id
1 'polypeptide(L)'
;MTELVFPAAPHTTVAVAQRDAVFPVRRIYCVGRNYVAHAREMGADTREPPFFFQKPADAIVASGSTIAWPSVTRNLHHEVELVLAIGRPRFGIVAQDARRHVFGVAVG
;
A
#
# COMPACT_ATOMS: atom_id res chain seq x y z
N MET A 1 30.02 -1.13 -15.38
CA MET A 1 28.55 -1.13 -15.22
C MET A 1 28.00 -2.47 -15.68
N THR A 2 27.13 -3.07 -14.91
CA THR A 2 26.53 -4.36 -15.29
C THR A 2 25.52 -4.15 -16.40
N GLU A 3 25.66 -4.89 -17.50
CA GLU A 3 24.67 -4.89 -18.58
C GLU A 3 23.43 -5.69 -18.16
N LEU A 4 22.25 -5.17 -18.47
CA LEU A 4 20.98 -5.85 -18.19
C LEU A 4 20.53 -6.61 -19.44
N VAL A 5 20.07 -7.84 -19.27
CA VAL A 5 19.50 -8.65 -20.36
C VAL A 5 18.25 -8.00 -20.95
N PHE A 6 17.46 -7.35 -20.12
CA PHE A 6 16.30 -6.56 -20.50
C PHE A 6 16.38 -5.17 -19.85
N PRO A 7 15.81 -4.15 -20.45
CA PRO A 7 15.72 -2.84 -19.81
C PRO A 7 15.08 -2.92 -18.43
N ALA A 8 15.62 -2.19 -17.46
CA ALA A 8 15.01 -2.11 -16.14
C ALA A 8 13.62 -1.46 -16.24
N ALA A 9 12.67 -2.01 -15.52
CA ALA A 9 11.36 -1.39 -15.41
C ALA A 9 11.50 0.00 -14.73
N PRO A 10 10.71 1.00 -15.13
CA PRO A 10 10.72 2.29 -14.45
C PRO A 10 10.28 2.13 -12.99
N HIS A 11 10.80 3.00 -12.12
CA HIS A 11 10.36 3.05 -10.74
C HIS A 11 8.87 3.40 -10.67
N THR A 12 8.12 2.65 -9.85
CA THR A 12 6.76 3.05 -9.49
C THR A 12 6.81 4.24 -8.57
N THR A 13 6.05 5.28 -8.89
CA THR A 13 5.99 6.50 -8.10
C THR A 13 4.54 6.93 -7.89
N VAL A 14 4.30 7.68 -6.82
CA VAL A 14 3.02 8.33 -6.59
C VAL A 14 3.22 9.83 -6.40
N ALA A 15 2.25 10.61 -6.83
CA ALA A 15 2.30 12.06 -6.69
C ALA A 15 2.27 12.47 -5.21
N VAL A 16 2.93 13.56 -4.91
CA VAL A 16 2.90 14.18 -3.57
C VAL A 16 2.18 15.53 -3.70
N ALA A 17 1.18 15.75 -2.85
CA ALA A 17 0.41 16.98 -2.87
C ALA A 17 1.32 18.22 -2.70
N GLN A 18 1.09 19.24 -3.51
CA GLN A 18 1.82 20.51 -3.48
C GLN A 18 3.34 20.41 -3.71
N ARG A 19 3.79 19.34 -4.38
CA ARG A 19 5.20 19.16 -4.76
C ARG A 19 5.32 18.65 -6.17
N ASP A 20 6.37 19.05 -6.87
CA ASP A 20 6.74 18.47 -8.16
C ASP A 20 7.45 17.12 -8.00
N ALA A 21 8.10 16.93 -6.85
CA ALA A 21 8.73 15.65 -6.52
C ALA A 21 7.69 14.56 -6.26
N VAL A 22 8.02 13.34 -6.64
CA VAL A 22 7.15 12.16 -6.45
C VAL A 22 7.72 11.24 -5.38
N PHE A 23 6.86 10.46 -4.74
CA PHE A 23 7.28 9.46 -3.76
C PHE A 23 7.61 8.15 -4.47
N PRO A 24 8.84 7.62 -4.32
CA PRO A 24 9.21 6.34 -4.90
C PRO A 24 8.64 5.19 -4.09
N VAL A 25 7.90 4.31 -4.74
CA VAL A 25 7.29 3.15 -4.08
C VAL A 25 8.21 1.95 -4.27
N ARG A 26 8.58 1.30 -3.17
CA ARG A 26 9.40 0.10 -3.19
C ARG A 26 8.60 -1.15 -2.81
N ARG A 27 7.90 -1.09 -1.70
CA ARG A 27 7.12 -2.20 -1.17
C ARG A 27 5.79 -1.69 -0.65
N ILE A 28 4.77 -2.53 -0.77
CA ILE A 28 3.44 -2.24 -0.24
C ILE A 28 3.11 -3.35 0.73
N TYR A 29 2.93 -2.99 2.00
CA TYR A 29 2.44 -3.89 3.04
C TYR A 29 1.00 -3.55 3.33
N CYS A 30 0.14 -4.55 3.25
CA CYS A 30 -1.28 -4.42 3.54
C CYS A 30 -1.58 -5.03 4.90
N VAL A 31 -2.54 -4.43 5.59
CA VAL A 31 -2.96 -4.87 6.92
C VAL A 31 -4.37 -5.43 6.82
N GLY A 32 -4.52 -6.73 7.00
CA GLY A 32 -5.82 -7.37 6.98
C GLY A 32 -6.49 -7.35 8.35
N ARG A 33 -7.84 -7.25 8.36
CA ARG A 33 -8.67 -7.25 9.57
C ARG A 33 -8.35 -6.15 10.57
N ASN A 34 -7.89 -5.00 10.05
CA ASN A 34 -7.50 -3.87 10.90
C ASN A 34 -8.70 -3.01 11.33
N TYR A 35 -9.76 -2.98 10.51
CA TYR A 35 -10.99 -2.24 10.82
C TYR A 35 -12.00 -3.17 11.50
N VAL A 36 -12.44 -2.79 12.71
CA VAL A 36 -13.32 -3.62 13.55
C VAL A 36 -14.61 -4.01 12.82
N ALA A 37 -15.26 -3.07 12.15
CA ALA A 37 -16.48 -3.34 11.39
C ALA A 37 -16.27 -4.38 10.29
N HIS A 38 -15.20 -4.24 9.51
CA HIS A 38 -14.85 -5.19 8.45
C HIS A 38 -14.51 -6.58 9.02
N ALA A 39 -13.77 -6.65 10.11
CA ALA A 39 -13.45 -7.91 10.78
C ALA A 39 -14.75 -8.64 11.24
N ARG A 40 -15.74 -7.90 11.76
CA ARG A 40 -17.03 -8.47 12.15
C ARG A 40 -17.81 -8.99 10.95
N GLU A 41 -17.85 -8.26 9.84
CA GLU A 41 -18.49 -8.70 8.59
C GLU A 41 -17.90 -10.01 8.07
N MET A 42 -16.60 -10.17 8.21
CA MET A 42 -15.87 -11.38 7.83
C MET A 42 -16.01 -12.53 8.84
N GLY A 43 -16.68 -12.31 9.97
CA GLY A 43 -16.79 -13.28 11.05
C GLY A 43 -15.50 -13.49 11.83
N ALA A 44 -14.54 -12.58 11.72
CA ALA A 44 -13.26 -12.67 12.42
C ALA A 44 -13.37 -12.24 13.88
N ASP A 45 -12.52 -12.82 14.73
CA ASP A 45 -12.39 -12.39 16.12
C ASP A 45 -11.64 -11.05 16.17
N THR A 46 -12.30 -10.00 16.65
CA THR A 46 -11.73 -8.64 16.75
C THR A 46 -10.62 -8.51 17.79
N ARG A 47 -10.41 -9.54 18.61
CA ARG A 47 -9.31 -9.59 19.61
C ARG A 47 -8.01 -10.12 19.01
N GLU A 48 -8.07 -10.78 17.85
CA GLU A 48 -6.88 -11.24 17.16
C GLU A 48 -6.08 -10.08 16.59
N PRO A 49 -4.73 -10.15 16.62
CA PRO A 49 -3.93 -9.14 15.98
C PRO A 49 -4.16 -9.13 14.46
N PRO A 50 -3.98 -7.99 13.79
CA PRO A 50 -4.07 -7.92 12.35
C PRO A 50 -2.99 -8.79 11.70
N PHE A 51 -3.25 -9.28 10.49
CA PHE A 51 -2.24 -9.96 9.69
C PHE A 51 -1.75 -9.04 8.57
N PHE A 52 -0.57 -9.37 8.03
CA PHE A 52 0.06 -8.58 6.98
C PHE A 52 0.24 -9.41 5.71
N PHE A 53 0.09 -8.76 4.58
CA PHE A 53 0.41 -9.31 3.26
C PHE A 53 1.02 -8.23 2.38
N GLN A 54 1.56 -8.62 1.23
CA GLN A 54 2.24 -7.69 0.34
C GLN A 54 1.56 -7.63 -1.01
N LYS A 55 1.66 -6.46 -1.64
CA LYS A 55 1.39 -6.27 -3.06
C LYS A 55 2.66 -5.75 -3.73
N PRO A 56 2.93 -6.10 -5.01
CA PRO A 56 4.06 -5.52 -5.72
C PRO A 56 3.86 -4.03 -5.95
N ALA A 57 4.95 -3.28 -6.03
CA ALA A 57 4.89 -1.84 -6.21
C ALA A 57 4.18 -1.43 -7.51
N ASP A 58 4.32 -2.22 -8.57
CA ASP A 58 3.68 -2.00 -9.86
C ASP A 58 2.19 -2.36 -9.92
N ALA A 59 1.62 -2.85 -8.81
CA ALA A 59 0.16 -3.00 -8.67
C ALA A 59 -0.57 -1.66 -8.46
N ILE A 60 0.14 -0.57 -8.25
CA ILE A 60 -0.46 0.75 -8.09
C ILE A 60 -1.09 1.21 -9.39
N VAL A 61 -2.33 1.70 -9.27
CA VAL A 61 -3.04 2.39 -10.34
C VAL A 61 -3.19 3.86 -9.93
N ALA A 62 -2.76 4.77 -10.81
CA ALA A 62 -2.82 6.19 -10.52
C ALA A 62 -4.26 6.69 -10.36
N SER A 63 -4.45 7.71 -9.54
CA SER A 63 -5.76 8.37 -9.36
C SER A 63 -6.36 8.79 -10.69
N GLY A 64 -7.67 8.59 -10.84
CA GLY A 64 -8.40 8.93 -12.06
C GLY A 64 -8.28 7.92 -13.19
N SER A 65 -7.52 6.85 -13.02
CA SER A 65 -7.41 5.78 -14.01
C SER A 65 -8.62 4.85 -13.98
N THR A 66 -8.83 4.16 -15.09
CA THR A 66 -9.86 3.12 -15.21
C THR A 66 -9.21 1.75 -15.08
N ILE A 67 -9.79 0.90 -14.25
CA ILE A 67 -9.36 -0.49 -14.07
C ILE A 67 -10.32 -1.38 -14.86
N ALA A 68 -9.76 -2.29 -15.65
CA ALA A 68 -10.56 -3.29 -16.35
C ALA A 68 -11.17 -4.29 -15.35
N TRP A 69 -12.43 -4.64 -15.56
CA TRP A 69 -13.07 -5.67 -14.75
C TRP A 69 -12.35 -7.01 -14.94
N PRO A 70 -11.90 -7.68 -13.87
CA PRO A 70 -11.24 -8.98 -13.99
C PRO A 70 -12.18 -10.03 -14.57
N SER A 71 -11.74 -10.76 -15.60
CA SER A 71 -12.56 -11.78 -16.28
C SER A 71 -12.86 -12.99 -15.41
N VAL A 72 -12.10 -13.18 -14.33
CA VAL A 72 -12.20 -14.36 -13.45
C VAL A 72 -13.21 -14.19 -12.31
N THR A 73 -13.83 -13.05 -12.17
CA THR A 73 -14.79 -12.78 -11.09
C THR A 73 -16.02 -12.04 -11.58
N ARG A 74 -17.15 -12.29 -10.95
CA ARG A 74 -18.38 -11.51 -11.10
C ARG A 74 -18.69 -10.67 -9.84
N ASN A 75 -17.80 -10.72 -8.85
CA ASN A 75 -18.01 -10.12 -7.55
C ASN A 75 -16.77 -9.35 -7.12
N LEU A 76 -16.46 -8.29 -7.86
CA LEU A 76 -15.35 -7.38 -7.54
C LEU A 76 -15.84 -6.32 -6.56
N HIS A 77 -15.14 -6.21 -5.44
CA HIS A 77 -15.38 -5.17 -4.44
C HIS A 77 -14.20 -4.22 -4.38
N HIS A 78 -14.47 -2.93 -4.21
CA HIS A 78 -13.46 -1.95 -3.85
C HIS A 78 -13.45 -1.77 -2.33
N GLU A 79 -12.32 -1.34 -1.83
CA GLU A 79 -12.14 -0.94 -0.43
C GLU A 79 -11.54 0.46 -0.42
N VAL A 80 -11.71 1.15 0.69
CA VAL A 80 -11.11 2.47 0.92
C VAL A 80 -10.29 2.38 2.20
N GLU A 81 -9.00 2.60 2.09
CA GLU A 81 -8.08 2.44 3.21
C GLU A 81 -7.19 3.66 3.42
N LEU A 82 -6.77 3.83 4.66
CA LEU A 82 -5.72 4.78 5.00
C LEU A 82 -4.37 4.21 4.59
N VAL A 83 -3.64 4.95 3.78
CA VAL A 83 -2.31 4.58 3.32
C VAL A 83 -1.27 5.44 4.03
N LEU A 84 -0.26 4.80 4.61
CA LEU A 84 0.86 5.47 5.24
C LEU A 84 2.11 5.32 4.36
N ALA A 85 2.71 6.44 3.98
CA ALA A 85 3.99 6.45 3.28
C ALA A 85 5.12 6.51 4.29
N ILE A 86 5.95 5.47 4.31
CA ILE A 86 7.08 5.38 5.24
C ILE A 86 8.30 6.04 4.64
N GLY A 87 8.81 7.08 5.31
CA GLY A 87 9.92 7.91 4.80
C GLY A 87 11.26 7.65 5.46
N ARG A 88 11.29 6.97 6.60
CA ARG A 88 12.52 6.65 7.32
C ARG A 88 12.61 5.15 7.56
N PRO A 89 13.54 4.44 6.90
CA PRO A 89 13.72 3.03 7.13
C PRO A 89 14.34 2.77 8.51
N ARG A 90 13.86 1.78 9.21
CA ARG A 90 14.46 1.28 10.45
C ARG A 90 13.94 -0.12 10.75
N PHE A 91 14.70 -0.85 11.51
CA PHE A 91 14.33 -2.14 12.06
C PHE A 91 14.02 -2.01 13.56
N GLY A 92 13.01 -2.73 14.02
CA GLY A 92 12.69 -2.79 15.44
C GLY A 92 12.18 -1.48 16.04
N ILE A 93 11.31 -0.76 15.32
CA ILE A 93 10.74 0.51 15.78
C ILE A 93 9.72 0.22 16.88
N VAL A 94 9.88 0.88 18.05
CA VAL A 94 8.85 0.84 19.09
C VAL A 94 7.63 1.66 18.71
N ALA A 95 6.45 1.25 19.14
CA ALA A 95 5.17 1.86 18.73
C ALA A 95 5.11 3.38 18.95
N GLN A 96 5.64 3.87 20.06
CA GLN A 96 5.65 5.29 20.39
C GLN A 96 6.46 6.15 19.40
N ASP A 97 7.43 5.56 18.69
CA ASP A 97 8.27 6.25 17.72
C ASP A 97 7.79 6.06 16.28
N ALA A 98 6.79 5.23 16.04
CA ALA A 98 6.33 4.86 14.70
C ALA A 98 5.96 6.08 13.84
N ARG A 99 5.30 7.09 14.40
CA ARG A 99 4.89 8.30 13.67
C ARG A 99 6.04 9.07 13.05
N ARG A 100 7.23 9.04 13.65
CA ARG A 100 8.43 9.72 13.14
C ARG A 100 8.93 9.16 11.82
N HIS A 101 8.50 7.95 11.48
CA HIS A 101 8.87 7.26 10.24
C HIS A 101 7.87 7.47 9.12
N VAL A 102 6.72 8.07 9.40
CA VAL A 102 5.69 8.37 8.39
C VAL A 102 6.04 9.67 7.69
N PHE A 103 6.19 9.61 6.37
CA PHE A 103 6.38 10.78 5.50
C PHE A 103 5.06 11.49 5.22
N GLY A 104 4.01 10.72 4.97
CA GLY A 104 2.71 11.27 4.62
C GLY A 104 1.62 10.23 4.61
N VAL A 105 0.41 10.68 4.35
CA VAL A 105 -0.79 9.86 4.33
C VAL A 105 -1.56 10.06 3.03
N ALA A 106 -2.29 9.02 2.63
CA ALA A 106 -3.16 9.05 1.47
C ALA A 106 -4.40 8.19 1.72
N VAL A 107 -5.33 8.25 0.79
CA VAL A 107 -6.47 7.33 0.70
C VAL A 107 -6.23 6.44 -0.51
N GLY A 108 -6.35 5.15 -0.33
CA GLY A 108 -6.15 4.15 -1.41
C GLY A 108 -7.19 3.05 -1.37
#